data_4350667b7f84e3358d6a40848275a3d3
#
_entry.id   4350667b7f84e3358d6a40848275a3d3
#
_cell.length_a   1.000
_cell.length_b   1.000
_cell.length_c   1.000
_cell.angle_alpha   90.00
_cell.angle_beta   90.00
_cell.angle_gamma   90.00
#
_symmetry.space_group_name_H-M   'P 1'
#
loop_
_entity.id
_entity.type
_entity.pdbx_description
1 polymer ?
#
loop_
_entity_poly.entity_id
_entity_poly.type
_entity_poly.pdbx_seq_one_letter_code
_entity_poly.pdbx_strand_id
1 'polypeptide(L)'
;GIDIALLTDESTIAYYAGFWGYLSVEFGRPTFLVVPADGDPTVVTPRMESEMVSEMTWVPNIRTWEDSGPNHWGNVLGQILGTRCHKLGVEKTVLPSLIRNWLDDSADSVELTDASPLIGEMRAIKSSFEIGVMKQAGLIAAAMMSAAEDSLAEGVPEYESALAIINAGTRAAAGFLTHKGWERFVSPIIHNLQIMQSGIDTSMPHRRASIKTLEAGDPIYFCFCNMAQFKQYKLGFDRMFNIHYVSDQAADVQQTAIDAQQAALSAVAPGVTAETVAQAANEVYQKKGYEPSYRTGRSIGMAYLETPELKSGDPTILQEGMTFAVDGGISIEGQFGGRIGDSIVVTAEGFEYLTEYPREVVVVNR
;
A
#
# COMPACT_ATOMS: atom_id res chain seq x y z
N GLY A 1 -6.13 -24.63 -17.91
CA GLY A 1 -6.36 -23.16 -17.95
C GLY A 1 -7.47 -22.77 -17.01
N ILE A 2 -7.64 -21.49 -16.77
CA ILE A 2 -8.78 -20.88 -16.06
C ILE A 2 -9.80 -20.49 -17.13
N ASP A 3 -11.07 -20.84 -16.93
CA ASP A 3 -12.14 -20.49 -17.88
C ASP A 3 -12.61 -19.05 -17.67
N ILE A 4 -12.74 -18.65 -16.39
CA ILE A 4 -13.15 -17.31 -15.98
C ILE A 4 -12.31 -16.91 -14.76
N ALA A 5 -11.83 -15.66 -14.70
CA ALA A 5 -11.32 -15.05 -13.49
C ALA A 5 -12.39 -14.16 -12.86
N LEU A 6 -12.65 -14.36 -11.56
CA LEU A 6 -13.50 -13.52 -10.72
C LEU A 6 -12.62 -12.73 -9.78
N LEU A 7 -12.48 -11.44 -10.05
CA LEU A 7 -11.63 -10.51 -9.32
C LEU A 7 -12.49 -9.67 -8.38
N THR A 8 -12.18 -9.71 -7.11
CA THR A 8 -13.00 -9.12 -6.03
C THR A 8 -12.23 -8.15 -5.14
N ASP A 9 -10.89 -8.16 -5.21
CA ASP A 9 -10.06 -7.19 -4.50
C ASP A 9 -10.16 -5.81 -5.15
N GLU A 10 -10.35 -4.77 -4.34
CA GLU A 10 -10.52 -3.39 -4.82
C GLU A 10 -9.31 -2.90 -5.61
N SER A 11 -8.09 -3.23 -5.17
CA SER A 11 -6.87 -2.85 -5.87
C SER A 11 -6.77 -3.53 -7.23
N THR A 12 -7.19 -4.79 -7.29
CA THR A 12 -7.19 -5.58 -8.53
C THR A 12 -8.25 -5.07 -9.50
N ILE A 13 -9.45 -4.74 -9.02
CA ILE A 13 -10.49 -4.12 -9.84
C ILE A 13 -10.04 -2.75 -10.36
N ALA A 14 -9.45 -1.92 -9.49
CA ALA A 14 -8.91 -0.63 -9.89
C ALA A 14 -7.84 -0.75 -10.97
N TYR A 15 -6.94 -1.74 -10.85
CA TYR A 15 -5.86 -1.97 -11.82
C TYR A 15 -6.41 -2.41 -13.17
N TYR A 16 -7.30 -3.39 -13.21
CA TYR A 16 -7.76 -3.98 -14.48
C TYR A 16 -8.97 -3.27 -15.10
N ALA A 17 -9.87 -2.70 -14.28
CA ALA A 17 -11.08 -2.06 -14.78
C ALA A 17 -11.02 -0.52 -14.74
N GLY A 18 -10.06 0.07 -14.04
CA GLY A 18 -9.96 1.52 -13.87
C GLY A 18 -11.07 2.09 -12.97
N PHE A 19 -11.71 1.26 -12.17
CA PHE A 19 -12.79 1.65 -11.28
C PHE A 19 -12.44 1.36 -9.82
N TRP A 20 -12.76 2.28 -8.94
CA TRP A 20 -12.81 2.10 -7.49
C TRP A 20 -14.00 2.87 -6.92
N GLY A 21 -14.71 2.26 -5.99
CA GLY A 21 -15.96 2.80 -5.42
C GLY A 21 -15.90 2.93 -3.91
N TYR A 22 -16.99 3.43 -3.34
CA TYR A 22 -17.16 3.55 -1.89
C TYR A 22 -17.87 2.35 -1.27
N LEU A 23 -18.64 1.60 -2.08
CA LEU A 23 -19.38 0.44 -1.61
C LEU A 23 -18.53 -0.80 -1.85
N SER A 24 -17.93 -1.27 -0.80
CA SER A 24 -17.17 -2.52 -0.79
C SER A 24 -17.99 -3.67 -0.22
N VAL A 25 -17.37 -4.83 -0.18
CA VAL A 25 -17.91 -6.02 0.49
C VAL A 25 -18.24 -5.75 1.97
N GLU A 26 -17.58 -4.79 2.60
CA GLU A 26 -17.86 -4.39 4.00
C GLU A 26 -19.32 -3.98 4.22
N PHE A 27 -19.94 -3.38 3.20
CA PHE A 27 -21.38 -3.06 3.23
C PHE A 27 -22.28 -4.17 2.68
N GLY A 28 -21.71 -5.35 2.38
CA GLY A 28 -22.43 -6.43 1.72
C GLY A 28 -22.86 -6.11 0.29
N ARG A 29 -22.23 -5.13 -0.34
CA ARG A 29 -22.55 -4.62 -1.68
C ARG A 29 -21.38 -4.78 -2.64
N PRO A 30 -21.07 -6.02 -3.06
CA PRO A 30 -19.88 -6.30 -3.84
C PRO A 30 -19.95 -5.70 -5.24
N THR A 31 -18.82 -5.09 -5.65
CA THR A 31 -18.47 -4.90 -7.06
C THR A 31 -17.39 -5.91 -7.39
N PHE A 32 -17.46 -6.53 -8.54
CA PHE A 32 -16.45 -7.47 -9.01
C PHE A 32 -16.25 -7.42 -10.51
N LEU A 33 -15.08 -7.83 -10.95
CA LEU A 33 -14.73 -7.92 -12.36
C LEU A 33 -14.69 -9.39 -12.77
N VAL A 34 -15.43 -9.74 -13.80
CA VAL A 34 -15.44 -11.08 -14.39
C VAL A 34 -14.70 -11.03 -15.71
N VAL A 35 -13.63 -11.80 -15.83
CA VAL A 35 -12.76 -11.85 -17.02
C VAL A 35 -12.81 -13.26 -17.59
N PRO A 36 -13.56 -13.50 -18.68
CA PRO A 36 -13.55 -14.81 -19.35
C PRO A 36 -12.24 -15.02 -20.12
N ALA A 37 -11.83 -16.27 -20.32
CA ALA A 37 -10.69 -16.62 -21.15
C ALA A 37 -10.86 -16.15 -22.60
N ASP A 38 -12.11 -16.20 -23.09
CA ASP A 38 -12.52 -15.74 -24.40
C ASP A 38 -13.69 -14.77 -24.29
N GLY A 39 -13.55 -13.57 -24.84
CA GLY A 39 -14.57 -12.52 -24.84
C GLY A 39 -14.24 -11.31 -23.97
N ASP A 40 -15.19 -10.40 -23.87
CA ASP A 40 -15.01 -9.14 -23.16
C ASP A 40 -15.23 -9.28 -21.64
N PRO A 41 -14.44 -8.57 -20.82
CA PRO A 41 -14.67 -8.52 -19.39
C PRO A 41 -15.98 -7.82 -19.05
N THR A 42 -16.51 -8.13 -17.86
CA THR A 42 -17.75 -7.55 -17.34
C THR A 42 -17.54 -7.05 -15.92
N VAL A 43 -17.85 -5.79 -15.67
CA VAL A 43 -17.99 -5.26 -14.31
C VAL A 43 -19.40 -5.54 -13.81
N VAL A 44 -19.51 -6.11 -12.62
CA VAL A 44 -20.79 -6.33 -11.92
C VAL A 44 -20.80 -5.45 -10.68
N THR A 45 -21.81 -4.56 -10.59
CA THR A 45 -21.84 -3.51 -9.55
C THR A 45 -23.26 -3.25 -9.07
N PRO A 46 -23.46 -2.71 -7.83
CA PRO A 46 -24.77 -2.23 -7.42
C PRO A 46 -25.33 -1.23 -8.41
N ARG A 47 -26.63 -1.26 -8.65
CA ARG A 47 -27.29 -0.33 -9.58
C ARG A 47 -27.00 1.14 -9.26
N MET A 48 -26.88 1.49 -7.99
CA MET A 48 -26.58 2.86 -7.54
C MET A 48 -25.19 3.36 -7.95
N GLU A 49 -24.22 2.46 -8.22
CA GLU A 49 -22.86 2.79 -8.64
C GLU A 49 -22.71 2.83 -10.17
N SER A 50 -23.73 2.41 -10.93
CA SER A 50 -23.59 2.13 -12.36
C SER A 50 -23.17 3.35 -13.19
N GLU A 51 -23.64 4.54 -12.84
CA GLU A 51 -23.29 5.78 -13.55
C GLU A 51 -21.81 6.11 -13.34
N MET A 52 -21.32 6.04 -12.09
CA MET A 52 -19.92 6.29 -11.77
C MET A 52 -19.02 5.25 -12.43
N VAL A 53 -19.39 3.96 -12.37
CA VAL A 53 -18.66 2.89 -13.05
C VAL A 53 -18.54 3.18 -14.55
N SER A 54 -19.63 3.54 -15.21
CA SER A 54 -19.66 3.78 -16.66
C SER A 54 -18.77 4.95 -17.09
N GLU A 55 -18.58 5.93 -16.22
CA GLU A 55 -17.75 7.11 -16.48
C GLU A 55 -16.24 6.86 -16.19
N MET A 56 -15.93 5.89 -15.34
CA MET A 56 -14.55 5.59 -14.93
C MET A 56 -13.94 4.42 -15.71
N THR A 57 -14.70 3.33 -15.91
CA THR A 57 -14.13 2.10 -16.48
C THR A 57 -14.02 2.14 -18.00
N TRP A 58 -12.98 1.48 -18.50
CA TRP A 58 -12.85 1.17 -19.94
C TRP A 58 -13.58 -0.12 -20.33
N VAL A 59 -14.07 -0.91 -19.36
CA VAL A 59 -14.73 -2.21 -19.58
C VAL A 59 -16.07 -1.99 -20.25
N PRO A 60 -16.34 -2.61 -21.43
CA PRO A 60 -17.51 -2.30 -22.21
C PRO A 60 -18.81 -2.85 -21.61
N ASN A 61 -18.72 -3.95 -20.87
CA ASN A 61 -19.89 -4.62 -20.31
C ASN A 61 -20.03 -4.25 -18.82
N ILE A 62 -21.15 -3.63 -18.49
CA ILE A 62 -21.52 -3.33 -17.10
C ILE A 62 -22.85 -4.02 -16.82
N ARG A 63 -22.89 -4.87 -15.80
CA ARG A 63 -24.12 -5.48 -15.30
C ARG A 63 -24.39 -4.98 -13.89
N THR A 64 -25.63 -4.59 -13.67
CA THR A 64 -26.06 -4.10 -12.37
C THR A 64 -26.84 -5.15 -11.60
N TRP A 65 -26.77 -5.07 -10.28
CA TRP A 65 -27.54 -5.88 -9.36
C TRP A 65 -28.33 -5.01 -8.36
N GLU A 66 -29.33 -5.60 -7.73
CA GLU A 66 -30.23 -4.98 -6.75
C GLU A 66 -30.20 -5.79 -5.43
N ASP A 67 -30.53 -5.12 -4.30
CA ASP A 67 -30.46 -5.73 -2.96
C ASP A 67 -31.39 -6.95 -2.77
N SER A 68 -32.41 -7.06 -3.62
CA SER A 68 -33.38 -8.15 -3.53
C SER A 68 -33.94 -8.58 -4.90
N GLY A 69 -34.59 -9.73 -4.92
CA GLY A 69 -35.25 -10.24 -6.12
C GLY A 69 -34.32 -10.95 -7.10
N PRO A 70 -34.78 -11.14 -8.36
CA PRO A 70 -34.05 -11.95 -9.35
C PRO A 70 -32.73 -11.35 -9.81
N ASN A 71 -32.54 -10.04 -9.59
CA ASN A 71 -31.33 -9.33 -9.94
C ASN A 71 -30.34 -9.19 -8.78
N HIS A 72 -30.46 -10.01 -7.73
CA HIS A 72 -29.45 -10.04 -6.66
C HIS A 72 -28.09 -10.45 -7.22
N TRP A 73 -26.98 -9.92 -6.68
CA TRP A 73 -25.62 -10.10 -7.22
C TRP A 73 -25.25 -11.57 -7.48
N GLY A 74 -25.65 -12.49 -6.60
CA GLY A 74 -25.37 -13.92 -6.78
C GLY A 74 -26.06 -14.50 -8.00
N ASN A 75 -27.29 -14.09 -8.28
CA ASN A 75 -28.02 -14.54 -9.49
C ASN A 75 -27.36 -13.96 -10.76
N VAL A 76 -26.92 -12.70 -10.70
CA VAL A 76 -26.19 -12.07 -11.82
C VAL A 76 -24.87 -12.80 -12.07
N LEU A 77 -24.13 -13.12 -11.03
CA LEU A 77 -22.89 -13.90 -11.14
C LEU A 77 -23.17 -15.29 -11.70
N GLY A 78 -24.17 -16.01 -11.18
CA GLY A 78 -24.55 -17.32 -11.67
C GLY A 78 -24.93 -17.34 -13.15
N GLN A 79 -25.62 -16.31 -13.64
CA GLN A 79 -25.92 -16.17 -15.07
C GLN A 79 -24.66 -15.95 -15.94
N ILE A 80 -23.65 -15.24 -15.41
CA ILE A 80 -22.37 -15.01 -16.12
C ILE A 80 -21.55 -16.29 -16.16
N LEU A 81 -21.41 -16.98 -15.02
CA LEU A 81 -20.68 -18.26 -14.96
C LEU A 81 -21.33 -19.30 -15.86
N GLY A 82 -22.68 -19.36 -15.86
CA GLY A 82 -23.44 -20.31 -16.69
C GLY A 82 -23.02 -21.75 -16.44
N THR A 83 -23.22 -22.62 -17.45
CA THR A 83 -22.84 -24.05 -17.42
C THR A 83 -21.45 -24.30 -18.04
N ARG A 84 -20.76 -23.27 -18.52
CA ARG A 84 -19.48 -23.43 -19.22
C ARG A 84 -18.27 -23.17 -18.33
N CYS A 85 -18.45 -22.56 -17.17
CA CYS A 85 -17.38 -22.34 -16.22
C CYS A 85 -17.15 -23.63 -15.41
N HIS A 86 -16.06 -24.31 -15.67
CA HIS A 86 -15.63 -25.48 -14.90
C HIS A 86 -14.50 -25.12 -13.96
N LYS A 87 -13.67 -24.12 -14.31
CA LYS A 87 -12.52 -23.69 -13.55
C LYS A 87 -12.49 -22.17 -13.38
N LEU A 88 -12.79 -21.72 -12.14
CA LEU A 88 -12.87 -20.31 -11.77
C LEU A 88 -11.58 -19.87 -11.07
N GLY A 89 -10.88 -18.91 -11.66
CA GLY A 89 -9.75 -18.25 -11.02
C GLY A 89 -10.24 -17.22 -10.00
N VAL A 90 -9.74 -17.28 -8.78
CA VAL A 90 -10.05 -16.33 -7.71
C VAL A 90 -8.79 -15.94 -6.96
N GLU A 91 -8.78 -14.78 -6.34
CA GLU A 91 -7.72 -14.35 -5.43
C GLU A 91 -7.97 -14.97 -4.05
N LYS A 92 -7.51 -16.21 -3.83
CA LYS A 92 -7.90 -17.03 -2.66
C LYS A 92 -7.67 -16.36 -1.30
N THR A 93 -6.63 -15.55 -1.17
CA THR A 93 -6.26 -14.88 0.09
C THR A 93 -7.12 -13.66 0.43
N VAL A 94 -7.79 -13.09 -0.57
CA VAL A 94 -8.61 -11.88 -0.44
C VAL A 94 -10.04 -12.07 -0.92
N LEU A 95 -10.43 -13.30 -1.29
CA LEU A 95 -11.80 -13.63 -1.68
C LEU A 95 -12.74 -13.40 -0.48
N PRO A 96 -13.72 -12.48 -0.60
CA PRO A 96 -14.63 -12.19 0.49
C PRO A 96 -15.49 -13.39 0.87
N SER A 97 -15.67 -13.63 2.17
CA SER A 97 -16.48 -14.73 2.69
C SER A 97 -17.92 -14.75 2.14
N LEU A 98 -18.48 -13.55 1.90
CA LEU A 98 -19.79 -13.41 1.27
C LEU A 98 -19.86 -14.10 -0.10
N ILE A 99 -18.86 -13.87 -0.93
CA ILE A 99 -18.77 -14.44 -2.27
C ILE A 99 -18.37 -15.91 -2.19
N ARG A 100 -17.43 -16.23 -1.30
CA ARG A 100 -16.99 -17.63 -1.08
C ARG A 100 -18.16 -18.54 -0.69
N ASN A 101 -18.96 -18.14 0.29
CA ASN A 101 -20.11 -18.90 0.73
C ASN A 101 -21.13 -19.11 -0.41
N TRP A 102 -21.38 -18.06 -1.19
CA TRP A 102 -22.26 -18.18 -2.34
C TRP A 102 -21.73 -19.18 -3.39
N LEU A 103 -20.42 -19.16 -3.66
CA LEU A 103 -19.79 -20.12 -4.59
C LEU A 103 -19.92 -21.55 -4.07
N ASP A 104 -19.71 -21.78 -2.79
CA ASP A 104 -19.84 -23.11 -2.18
C ASP A 104 -21.29 -23.62 -2.21
N ASP A 105 -22.29 -22.74 -2.05
CA ASP A 105 -23.71 -23.11 -2.01
C ASP A 105 -24.35 -23.22 -3.40
N SER A 106 -23.89 -22.44 -4.38
CA SER A 106 -24.59 -22.25 -5.66
C SER A 106 -23.76 -22.66 -6.88
N ALA A 107 -22.47 -22.91 -6.72
CA ALA A 107 -21.54 -23.24 -7.80
C ALA A 107 -20.57 -24.38 -7.39
N ASP A 108 -21.05 -25.34 -6.63
CA ASP A 108 -20.30 -26.48 -6.05
C ASP A 108 -19.58 -27.36 -7.11
N SER A 109 -20.05 -27.34 -8.36
CA SER A 109 -19.44 -28.06 -9.49
C SER A 109 -18.25 -27.28 -10.11
N VAL A 110 -17.98 -26.04 -9.69
CA VAL A 110 -16.92 -25.21 -10.24
C VAL A 110 -15.63 -25.36 -9.42
N GLU A 111 -14.54 -25.77 -10.07
CA GLU A 111 -13.23 -25.85 -9.43
C GLU A 111 -12.65 -24.46 -9.18
N LEU A 112 -12.34 -24.11 -7.93
CA LEU A 112 -11.69 -22.85 -7.59
C LEU A 112 -10.15 -22.96 -7.68
N THR A 113 -9.55 -22.16 -8.52
CA THR A 113 -8.10 -22.08 -8.72
C THR A 113 -7.58 -20.72 -8.23
N ASP A 114 -6.40 -20.71 -7.60
CA ASP A 114 -5.75 -19.46 -7.18
C ASP A 114 -5.18 -18.70 -8.39
N ALA A 115 -5.68 -17.51 -8.64
CA ALA A 115 -5.21 -16.60 -9.66
C ALA A 115 -4.22 -15.55 -9.10
N SER A 116 -4.02 -15.49 -7.78
CA SER A 116 -3.16 -14.48 -7.14
C SER A 116 -1.73 -14.44 -7.70
N PRO A 117 -1.06 -15.59 -7.99
CA PRO A 117 0.28 -15.55 -8.57
C PRO A 117 0.32 -14.88 -9.95
N LEU A 118 -0.63 -15.20 -10.82
CA LEU A 118 -0.73 -14.60 -12.16
C LEU A 118 -0.97 -13.09 -12.08
N ILE A 119 -1.89 -12.67 -11.20
CA ILE A 119 -2.19 -11.26 -10.97
C ILE A 119 -0.95 -10.53 -10.42
N GLY A 120 -0.23 -11.15 -9.49
CA GLY A 120 1.00 -10.61 -8.92
C GLY A 120 2.09 -10.40 -9.98
N GLU A 121 2.32 -11.37 -10.86
CA GLU A 121 3.27 -11.26 -11.97
C GLU A 121 2.92 -10.11 -12.92
N MET A 122 1.66 -9.96 -13.29
CA MET A 122 1.19 -8.90 -14.20
C MET A 122 1.35 -7.50 -13.59
N ARG A 123 1.27 -7.37 -12.25
CA ARG A 123 1.38 -6.10 -11.52
C ARG A 123 2.80 -5.79 -11.05
N ALA A 124 3.72 -6.76 -11.08
CA ALA A 124 5.05 -6.63 -10.51
C ALA A 124 5.88 -5.54 -11.19
N ILE A 125 5.84 -5.46 -12.52
CA ILE A 125 6.59 -4.49 -13.32
C ILE A 125 5.69 -3.34 -13.70
N LYS A 126 6.00 -2.14 -13.20
CA LYS A 126 5.21 -0.93 -13.42
C LYS A 126 5.58 -0.28 -14.75
N SER A 127 4.57 0.16 -15.47
CA SER A 127 4.74 0.98 -16.67
C SER A 127 5.28 2.38 -16.32
N SER A 128 5.78 3.10 -17.30
CA SER A 128 6.22 4.50 -17.13
C SER A 128 5.10 5.42 -16.66
N PHE A 129 3.84 5.15 -17.04
CA PHE A 129 2.68 5.89 -16.56
C PHE A 129 2.47 5.66 -15.04
N GLU A 130 2.49 4.40 -14.60
CA GLU A 130 2.33 4.04 -13.19
C GLU A 130 3.44 4.64 -12.33
N ILE A 131 4.70 4.55 -12.79
CA ILE A 131 5.85 5.19 -12.13
C ILE A 131 5.65 6.71 -12.04
N GLY A 132 5.13 7.33 -13.09
CA GLY A 132 4.80 8.77 -13.09
C GLY A 132 3.77 9.15 -12.02
N VAL A 133 2.72 8.34 -11.84
CA VAL A 133 1.72 8.53 -10.77
C VAL A 133 2.36 8.30 -9.38
N MET A 134 3.21 7.29 -9.23
CA MET A 134 3.91 7.02 -7.97
C MET A 134 4.90 8.14 -7.61
N LYS A 135 5.56 8.78 -8.58
CA LYS A 135 6.38 9.99 -8.35
C LYS A 135 5.52 11.16 -7.83
N GLN A 136 4.31 11.35 -8.36
CA GLN A 136 3.38 12.35 -7.82
C GLN A 136 2.97 12.01 -6.37
N ALA A 137 2.69 10.75 -6.07
CA ALA A 137 2.45 10.29 -4.70
C ALA A 137 3.66 10.58 -3.78
N GLY A 138 4.89 10.46 -4.29
CA GLY A 138 6.11 10.82 -3.57
C GLY A 138 6.21 12.30 -3.22
N LEU A 139 5.86 13.17 -4.16
CA LEU A 139 5.82 14.63 -3.90
C LEU A 139 4.74 14.99 -2.84
N ILE A 140 3.59 14.32 -2.88
CA ILE A 140 2.56 14.47 -1.85
C ILE A 140 3.10 14.00 -0.50
N ALA A 141 3.77 12.85 -0.46
CA ALA A 141 4.36 12.30 0.76
C ALA A 141 5.44 13.21 1.36
N ALA A 142 6.28 13.83 0.52
CA ALA A 142 7.27 14.81 0.96
C ALA A 142 6.62 16.04 1.59
N ALA A 143 5.54 16.58 0.98
CA ALA A 143 4.79 17.70 1.55
C ALA A 143 4.14 17.32 2.90
N MET A 144 3.66 16.09 3.03
CA MET A 144 3.13 15.56 4.30
C MET A 144 4.22 15.48 5.37
N MET A 145 5.42 15.01 5.02
CA MET A 145 6.52 14.87 5.98
C MET A 145 7.07 16.24 6.41
N SER A 146 7.14 17.19 5.49
CA SER A 146 7.50 18.57 5.84
C SER A 146 6.51 19.18 6.84
N ALA A 147 5.21 18.98 6.61
CA ALA A 147 4.18 19.45 7.54
C ALA A 147 4.21 18.70 8.88
N ALA A 148 4.60 17.42 8.87
CA ALA A 148 4.84 16.66 10.09
C ALA A 148 5.96 17.32 10.92
N GLU A 149 7.13 17.53 10.34
CA GLU A 149 8.26 18.17 11.01
C GLU A 149 7.91 19.58 11.50
N ASP A 150 7.25 20.39 10.68
CA ASP A 150 6.86 21.77 11.02
C ASP A 150 5.86 21.83 12.17
N SER A 151 5.07 20.80 12.39
CA SER A 151 4.07 20.71 13.47
C SER A 151 4.66 20.28 14.82
N LEU A 152 5.91 19.81 14.85
CA LEU A 152 6.53 19.29 16.06
C LEU A 152 7.01 20.41 16.99
N ALA A 153 6.51 20.42 18.22
CA ALA A 153 7.01 21.23 19.32
C ALA A 153 6.65 20.58 20.66
N GLU A 154 7.44 20.86 21.71
CA GLU A 154 7.09 20.44 23.07
C GLU A 154 5.70 20.98 23.48
N GLY A 155 4.87 20.11 24.11
CA GLY A 155 3.52 20.45 24.53
C GLY A 155 2.44 20.33 23.45
N VAL A 156 2.79 20.09 22.19
CA VAL A 156 1.81 19.88 21.12
C VAL A 156 1.24 18.46 21.22
N PRO A 157 -0.10 18.27 21.17
CA PRO A 157 -0.68 16.93 21.12
C PRO A 157 -0.40 16.24 19.77
N GLU A 158 -0.18 14.92 19.80
CA GLU A 158 0.10 14.13 18.58
C GLU A 158 -0.96 14.33 17.48
N TYR A 159 -2.25 14.43 17.83
CA TYR A 159 -3.31 14.58 16.83
C TYR A 159 -3.22 15.89 16.03
N GLU A 160 -2.65 16.96 16.57
CA GLU A 160 -2.45 18.21 15.82
C GLU A 160 -1.47 18.00 14.67
N SER A 161 -0.38 17.24 14.90
CA SER A 161 0.54 16.86 13.82
C SER A 161 -0.17 15.98 12.77
N ALA A 162 -1.03 15.06 13.20
CA ALA A 162 -1.84 14.24 12.31
C ALA A 162 -2.75 15.10 11.40
N LEU A 163 -3.39 16.12 11.95
CA LEU A 163 -4.22 17.06 11.17
C LEU A 163 -3.39 17.89 10.19
N ALA A 164 -2.20 18.38 10.60
CA ALA A 164 -1.30 19.11 9.73
C ALA A 164 -0.88 18.29 8.51
N ILE A 165 -0.52 17.02 8.73
CA ILE A 165 -0.13 16.06 7.69
C ILE A 165 -1.26 15.83 6.67
N ILE A 166 -2.48 15.52 7.15
CA ILE A 166 -3.66 15.31 6.29
C ILE A 166 -3.95 16.55 5.44
N ASN A 167 -3.87 17.72 6.06
CA ASN A 167 -4.13 19.00 5.40
C ASN A 167 -3.11 19.28 4.28
N ALA A 168 -1.82 19.11 4.56
CA ALA A 168 -0.75 19.33 3.59
C ALA A 168 -0.84 18.35 2.42
N GLY A 169 -1.01 17.06 2.71
CA GLY A 169 -1.15 16.01 1.67
C GLY A 169 -2.38 16.24 0.79
N THR A 170 -3.53 16.57 1.38
CA THR A 170 -4.75 16.85 0.62
C THR A 170 -4.59 18.04 -0.34
N ARG A 171 -3.93 19.12 0.11
CA ARG A 171 -3.67 20.28 -0.75
C ARG A 171 -2.67 19.98 -1.85
N ALA A 172 -1.61 19.21 -1.55
CA ALA A 172 -0.65 18.78 -2.55
C ALA A 172 -1.29 17.87 -3.61
N ALA A 173 -2.10 16.89 -3.19
CA ALA A 173 -2.83 16.02 -4.11
C ALA A 173 -3.81 16.79 -5.00
N ALA A 174 -4.54 17.76 -4.45
CA ALA A 174 -5.46 18.60 -5.22
C ALA A 174 -4.75 19.39 -6.33
N GLY A 175 -3.48 19.78 -6.12
CA GLY A 175 -2.67 20.49 -7.12
C GLY A 175 -2.35 19.65 -8.37
N PHE A 176 -2.44 18.32 -8.29
CA PHE A 176 -2.20 17.40 -9.43
C PHE A 176 -3.47 16.98 -10.16
N LEU A 177 -4.64 17.31 -9.65
CA LEU A 177 -5.92 16.90 -10.25
C LEU A 177 -6.50 18.00 -11.14
N THR A 178 -7.19 17.54 -12.19
CA THR A 178 -8.07 18.37 -13.01
C THR A 178 -9.49 17.87 -12.85
N HIS A 179 -10.48 18.77 -12.86
CA HIS A 179 -11.88 18.37 -12.80
C HIS A 179 -12.41 18.00 -14.19
N LYS A 180 -11.70 17.06 -14.88
CA LYS A 180 -11.99 16.62 -16.26
C LYS A 180 -11.98 15.09 -16.36
N GLY A 181 -12.88 14.57 -17.18
CA GLY A 181 -12.97 13.13 -17.41
C GLY A 181 -13.13 12.36 -16.10
N TRP A 182 -12.50 11.19 -16.03
CA TRP A 182 -12.57 10.33 -14.84
C TRP A 182 -11.87 10.94 -13.59
N GLU A 183 -10.97 11.92 -13.75
CA GLU A 183 -10.34 12.60 -12.59
C GLU A 183 -11.34 13.36 -11.71
N ARG A 184 -12.53 13.70 -12.22
CA ARG A 184 -13.60 14.31 -11.40
C ARG A 184 -14.08 13.40 -10.27
N PHE A 185 -13.79 12.08 -10.36
CA PHE A 185 -14.13 11.09 -9.33
C PHE A 185 -12.96 10.81 -8.37
N VAL A 186 -11.79 11.38 -8.61
CA VAL A 186 -10.61 11.19 -7.74
C VAL A 186 -10.68 12.21 -6.59
N SER A 187 -10.79 11.70 -5.37
CA SER A 187 -10.69 12.55 -4.18
C SER A 187 -9.23 12.86 -3.87
N PRO A 188 -8.86 14.14 -3.65
CA PRO A 188 -7.54 14.49 -3.15
C PRO A 188 -7.38 14.25 -1.65
N ILE A 189 -8.45 13.90 -0.94
CA ILE A 189 -8.44 13.76 0.52
C ILE A 189 -7.53 12.63 0.93
N ILE A 190 -6.54 12.94 1.75
CA ILE A 190 -5.66 11.96 2.36
C ILE A 190 -6.39 11.28 3.51
N HIS A 191 -6.48 9.98 3.45
CA HIS A 191 -7.12 9.13 4.45
C HIS A 191 -6.29 7.86 4.64
N ASN A 192 -6.82 6.88 5.36
CA ASN A 192 -6.23 5.59 5.70
C ASN A 192 -5.33 5.62 6.95
N LEU A 193 -4.47 4.60 7.06
CA LEU A 193 -3.66 4.38 8.23
C LEU A 193 -2.54 5.42 8.31
N GLN A 194 -2.68 6.32 9.25
CA GLN A 194 -1.59 7.15 9.70
C GLN A 194 -1.05 6.56 11.00
N ILE A 195 0.22 6.20 11.00
CA ILE A 195 0.94 5.81 12.20
C ILE A 195 1.70 7.04 12.68
N MET A 196 1.42 7.46 13.90
CA MET A 196 2.16 8.46 14.63
C MET A 196 2.28 8.02 16.08
N GLN A 197 3.50 8.03 16.58
CA GLN A 197 3.83 7.61 17.94
C GLN A 197 4.92 8.51 18.49
N SER A 198 4.89 8.73 19.81
CA SER A 198 5.95 9.45 20.50
C SER A 198 6.38 8.75 21.79
N GLY A 199 7.63 8.98 22.19
CA GLY A 199 8.21 8.44 23.42
C GLY A 199 8.28 6.91 23.39
N ILE A 200 7.89 6.29 24.52
CA ILE A 200 7.89 4.84 24.72
C ILE A 200 7.06 4.10 23.66
N ASP A 201 5.99 4.72 23.17
CA ASP A 201 5.09 4.08 22.21
C ASP A 201 5.75 3.85 20.84
N THR A 202 6.88 4.48 20.54
CA THR A 202 7.67 4.18 19.34
C THR A 202 8.27 2.78 19.33
N SER A 203 8.29 2.09 20.47
CA SER A 203 8.67 0.67 20.55
C SER A 203 7.64 -0.26 19.89
N MET A 204 6.39 0.20 19.73
CA MET A 204 5.31 -0.56 19.09
C MET A 204 5.25 -0.27 17.59
N PRO A 205 4.99 -1.26 16.71
CA PRO A 205 4.96 -1.03 15.27
C PRO A 205 3.81 -0.13 14.80
N HIS A 206 2.62 -0.25 15.41
CA HIS A 206 1.41 0.35 14.89
C HIS A 206 0.56 0.98 16.02
N ARG A 207 0.62 2.30 16.13
CA ARG A 207 -0.29 3.10 16.94
C ARG A 207 -0.62 4.40 16.20
N ARG A 208 -1.86 4.83 16.28
CA ARG A 208 -2.30 6.11 15.71
C ARG A 208 -2.02 7.24 16.68
N ALA A 209 -1.97 8.47 16.14
CA ALA A 209 -1.90 9.69 16.94
C ALA A 209 -2.99 9.72 18.01
N SER A 210 -2.62 10.16 19.21
CA SER A 210 -3.46 10.25 20.38
C SER A 210 -3.51 11.69 20.92
N ILE A 211 -4.07 11.84 22.12
CA ILE A 211 -4.06 13.11 22.86
C ILE A 211 -2.79 13.31 23.70
N LYS A 212 -1.81 12.38 23.62
CA LYS A 212 -0.51 12.55 24.28
C LYS A 212 0.17 13.80 23.75
N THR A 213 0.67 14.64 24.64
CA THR A 213 1.52 15.77 24.29
C THR A 213 2.96 15.33 24.13
N LEU A 214 3.67 15.96 23.19
CA LEU A 214 5.08 15.74 22.94
C LEU A 214 5.90 16.32 24.09
N GLU A 215 6.94 15.59 24.51
CA GLU A 215 7.82 15.97 25.61
C GLU A 215 9.27 16.06 25.12
N ALA A 216 10.08 16.85 25.84
CA ALA A 216 11.51 16.93 25.58
C ALA A 216 12.18 15.54 25.66
N GLY A 217 12.94 15.17 24.64
CA GLY A 217 13.57 13.85 24.52
C GLY A 217 12.70 12.76 23.93
N ASP A 218 11.44 13.04 23.61
CA ASP A 218 10.59 12.06 22.93
C ASP A 218 11.16 11.76 21.52
N PRO A 219 11.46 10.48 21.18
CA PRO A 219 11.50 10.05 19.80
C PRO A 219 10.09 10.06 19.22
N ILE A 220 9.94 10.50 17.99
CA ILE A 220 8.66 10.57 17.28
C ILE A 220 8.79 9.80 15.98
N TYR A 221 7.82 8.94 15.71
CA TYR A 221 7.75 8.15 14.49
C TYR A 221 6.52 8.50 13.66
N PHE A 222 6.74 8.79 12.39
CA PHE A 222 5.70 8.92 11.38
C PHE A 222 5.85 7.85 10.32
N CYS A 223 4.75 7.13 10.06
CA CYS A 223 4.66 6.22 8.92
C CYS A 223 3.42 6.55 8.09
N PHE A 224 3.64 6.81 6.82
CA PHE A 224 2.57 7.12 5.87
C PHE A 224 2.21 5.91 5.01
N CYS A 225 2.39 4.73 5.58
CA CYS A 225 2.03 3.48 4.95
C CYS A 225 0.57 3.47 4.50
N ASN A 226 0.31 3.22 3.21
CA ASN A 226 -1.02 3.27 2.61
C ASN A 226 -1.70 4.67 2.66
N MET A 227 -1.10 5.68 3.29
CA MET A 227 -1.58 7.05 3.33
C MET A 227 -0.90 7.91 2.26
N ALA A 228 0.40 7.72 2.03
CA ALA A 228 1.13 8.29 0.91
C ALA A 228 0.65 7.61 -0.37
N GLN A 229 -0.33 8.21 -1.05
CA GLN A 229 -0.94 7.65 -2.24
C GLN A 229 -1.45 8.72 -3.20
N PHE A 230 -1.54 8.35 -4.48
CA PHE A 230 -2.22 9.15 -5.49
C PHE A 230 -2.84 8.25 -6.54
N LYS A 231 -4.09 8.51 -6.96
CA LYS A 231 -4.83 7.71 -7.95
C LYS A 231 -4.72 6.19 -7.67
N GLN A 232 -4.90 5.81 -6.41
CA GLN A 232 -4.80 4.44 -5.87
C GLN A 232 -3.38 3.84 -5.79
N TYR A 233 -2.35 4.46 -6.35
CA TYR A 233 -0.97 4.00 -6.17
C TYR A 233 -0.43 4.41 -4.81
N LYS A 234 0.07 3.44 -4.05
CA LYS A 234 0.43 3.55 -2.64
C LYS A 234 1.92 3.43 -2.44
N LEU A 235 2.45 4.22 -1.51
CA LEU A 235 3.85 4.22 -1.12
C LEU A 235 4.02 3.81 0.34
N GLY A 236 5.25 3.37 0.70
CA GLY A 236 5.74 3.32 2.08
C GLY A 236 6.72 4.46 2.30
N PHE A 237 6.53 5.21 3.39
CA PHE A 237 7.38 6.35 3.70
C PHE A 237 7.37 6.64 5.18
N ASP A 238 8.54 6.53 5.82
CA ASP A 238 8.70 6.61 7.27
C ASP A 238 9.85 7.51 7.65
N ARG A 239 9.67 8.32 8.71
CA ARG A 239 10.75 9.10 9.32
C ARG A 239 10.59 9.18 10.82
N MET A 240 11.73 9.42 11.48
CA MET A 240 11.78 9.73 12.90
C MET A 240 12.36 11.12 13.17
N PHE A 241 11.86 11.71 14.24
CA PHE A 241 12.30 12.97 14.79
C PHE A 241 12.50 12.84 16.29
N ASN A 242 13.21 13.79 16.91
CA ASN A 242 13.42 13.83 18.35
C ASN A 242 13.18 15.26 18.84
N ILE A 243 12.53 15.44 19.98
CA ILE A 243 12.25 16.76 20.56
C ILE A 243 13.44 17.21 21.43
N HIS A 244 14.05 18.33 21.10
CA HIS A 244 15.17 18.99 21.77
C HIS A 244 16.47 18.19 21.84
N TYR A 245 16.43 16.89 22.12
CA TYR A 245 17.60 16.02 22.17
C TYR A 245 17.26 14.58 21.88
N VAL A 246 18.27 13.80 21.57
CA VAL A 246 18.20 12.35 21.42
C VAL A 246 19.22 11.71 22.37
N SER A 247 18.86 10.64 23.08
CA SER A 247 19.83 9.90 23.89
C SER A 247 20.80 9.13 23.00
N ASP A 248 22.01 8.86 23.50
CA ASP A 248 23.04 8.11 22.76
C ASP A 248 22.51 6.73 22.28
N GLN A 249 21.75 6.05 23.13
CA GLN A 249 21.16 4.76 22.78
C GLN A 249 20.09 4.90 21.68
N ALA A 250 19.20 5.89 21.78
CA ALA A 250 18.18 6.12 20.76
C ALA A 250 18.82 6.54 19.42
N ALA A 251 19.87 7.36 19.46
CA ALA A 251 20.62 7.75 18.28
C ALA A 251 21.31 6.53 17.61
N ASP A 252 21.94 5.61 18.38
CA ASP A 252 22.55 4.41 17.82
C ASP A 252 21.50 3.49 17.20
N VAL A 253 20.33 3.32 17.83
CA VAL A 253 19.22 2.51 17.30
C VAL A 253 18.66 3.12 16.00
N GLN A 254 18.42 4.43 15.99
CA GLN A 254 17.93 5.11 14.79
C GLN A 254 18.97 5.06 13.66
N GLN A 255 20.24 5.32 13.96
CA GLN A 255 21.32 5.24 12.96
C GLN A 255 21.51 3.82 12.44
N THR A 256 21.40 2.81 13.28
CA THR A 256 21.50 1.41 12.83
C THR A 256 20.35 1.01 11.91
N ALA A 257 19.13 1.52 12.15
CA ALA A 257 18.01 1.30 11.24
C ALA A 257 18.25 1.99 9.87
N ILE A 258 18.81 3.20 9.87
CA ILE A 258 19.22 3.92 8.66
C ILE A 258 20.31 3.14 7.91
N ASP A 259 21.36 2.70 8.59
CA ASP A 259 22.46 1.95 8.00
C ASP A 259 21.98 0.63 7.37
N ALA A 260 21.05 -0.07 8.03
CA ALA A 260 20.46 -1.30 7.52
C ALA A 260 19.61 -1.06 6.25
N GLN A 261 18.79 -0.01 6.23
CA GLN A 261 18.05 0.38 5.04
C GLN A 261 19.00 0.73 3.89
N GLN A 262 20.06 1.50 4.16
CA GLN A 262 21.05 1.89 3.13
C GLN A 262 21.81 0.68 2.58
N ALA A 263 22.13 -0.30 3.43
CA ALA A 263 22.74 -1.56 2.98
C ALA A 263 21.79 -2.33 2.06
N ALA A 264 20.51 -2.45 2.41
CA ALA A 264 19.49 -3.04 1.56
C ALA A 264 19.37 -2.31 0.21
N LEU A 265 19.24 -0.98 0.24
CA LEU A 265 19.13 -0.14 -0.97
C LEU A 265 20.35 -0.29 -1.89
N SER A 266 21.54 -0.36 -1.31
CA SER A 266 22.80 -0.56 -2.06
C SER A 266 22.89 -1.93 -2.74
N ALA A 267 22.13 -2.91 -2.28
CA ALA A 267 22.03 -4.24 -2.86
C ALA A 267 20.94 -4.34 -3.96
N VAL A 268 20.10 -3.32 -4.14
CA VAL A 268 19.04 -3.34 -5.15
C VAL A 268 19.64 -3.18 -6.54
N ALA A 269 19.46 -4.20 -7.40
CA ALA A 269 19.80 -4.13 -8.80
C ALA A 269 18.98 -5.19 -9.57
N PRO A 270 18.75 -5.02 -10.89
CA PRO A 270 18.20 -6.08 -11.71
C PRO A 270 19.06 -7.35 -11.63
N GLY A 271 18.43 -8.51 -11.56
CA GLY A 271 19.11 -9.80 -11.47
C GLY A 271 19.46 -10.27 -10.05
N VAL A 272 19.33 -9.41 -9.06
CA VAL A 272 19.53 -9.77 -7.63
C VAL A 272 18.23 -10.38 -7.09
N THR A 273 18.34 -11.36 -6.16
CA THR A 273 17.13 -11.91 -5.51
C THR A 273 16.63 -11.02 -4.37
N ALA A 274 15.33 -11.06 -4.10
CA ALA A 274 14.71 -10.31 -3.01
C ALA A 274 15.32 -10.64 -1.64
N GLU A 275 15.67 -11.91 -1.40
CA GLU A 275 16.35 -12.33 -0.18
C GLU A 275 17.76 -11.75 -0.04
N THR A 276 18.50 -11.55 -1.13
CA THR A 276 19.84 -10.92 -1.10
C THR A 276 19.76 -9.48 -0.59
N VAL A 277 18.74 -8.73 -1.01
CA VAL A 277 18.50 -7.38 -0.50
C VAL A 277 18.19 -7.40 1.00
N ALA A 278 17.35 -8.32 1.44
CA ALA A 278 17.04 -8.50 2.86
C ALA A 278 18.26 -8.92 3.68
N GLN A 279 19.11 -9.78 3.14
CA GLN A 279 20.33 -10.24 3.80
C GLN A 279 21.29 -9.08 4.06
N ALA A 280 21.45 -8.14 3.13
CA ALA A 280 22.30 -6.98 3.29
C ALA A 280 21.91 -6.13 4.53
N ALA A 281 20.61 -5.93 4.76
CA ALA A 281 20.12 -5.28 5.98
C ALA A 281 20.37 -6.11 7.24
N ASN A 282 20.11 -7.42 7.18
CA ASN A 282 20.28 -8.32 8.32
C ASN A 282 21.73 -8.39 8.81
N GLU A 283 22.71 -8.31 7.90
CA GLU A 283 24.14 -8.29 8.27
C GLU A 283 24.50 -7.03 9.11
N VAL A 284 23.86 -5.88 8.83
CA VAL A 284 24.04 -4.67 9.64
C VAL A 284 23.49 -4.87 11.05
N TYR A 285 22.26 -5.39 11.17
CA TYR A 285 21.66 -5.67 12.48
C TYR A 285 22.50 -6.63 13.31
N GLN A 286 22.89 -7.77 12.73
CA GLN A 286 23.71 -8.78 13.40
C GLN A 286 25.05 -8.22 13.88
N LYS A 287 25.74 -7.43 13.05
CA LYS A 287 27.01 -6.78 13.39
C LYS A 287 26.88 -5.82 14.57
N LYS A 288 25.73 -5.17 14.71
CA LYS A 288 25.42 -4.23 15.78
C LYS A 288 24.77 -4.89 17.01
N GLY A 289 24.42 -6.18 16.93
CA GLY A 289 23.79 -6.94 18.01
C GLY A 289 22.31 -6.66 18.18
N TYR A 290 21.63 -6.20 17.11
CA TYR A 290 20.20 -5.97 17.06
C TYR A 290 19.48 -7.03 16.22
N GLU A 291 18.20 -7.18 16.46
CA GLU A 291 17.29 -7.97 15.62
C GLU A 291 16.36 -7.04 14.84
N PRO A 292 16.04 -7.34 13.57
CA PRO A 292 15.09 -6.55 12.82
C PRO A 292 13.68 -6.70 13.39
N SER A 293 12.91 -5.60 13.42
CA SER A 293 11.52 -5.61 13.92
C SER A 293 10.56 -6.29 12.94
N TYR A 294 10.89 -6.32 11.64
CA TYR A 294 10.05 -6.85 10.56
C TYR A 294 10.89 -7.05 9.28
N ARG A 295 10.26 -7.52 8.20
CA ARG A 295 10.93 -7.69 6.90
C ARG A 295 11.54 -6.38 6.37
N THR A 296 12.58 -6.50 5.56
CA THR A 296 13.32 -5.34 4.99
C THR A 296 12.49 -4.53 4.01
N GLY A 297 11.50 -5.16 3.34
CA GLY A 297 10.66 -4.41 2.40
C GLY A 297 9.59 -5.27 1.73
N ARG A 298 8.84 -4.62 0.87
CA ARG A 298 7.72 -5.22 0.12
C ARG A 298 7.51 -4.52 -1.21
N SER A 299 7.05 -5.23 -2.21
CA SER A 299 6.55 -4.60 -3.43
C SER A 299 5.29 -3.79 -3.13
N ILE A 300 5.14 -2.68 -3.82
CA ILE A 300 4.04 -1.72 -3.69
C ILE A 300 3.52 -1.32 -5.07
N GLY A 301 2.31 -0.82 -5.12
CA GLY A 301 1.66 -0.35 -6.34
C GLY A 301 0.22 0.06 -6.05
N MET A 302 -0.75 -0.49 -6.74
CA MET A 302 -2.18 -0.32 -6.43
C MET A 302 -2.54 -0.91 -5.06
N ALA A 303 -1.91 -2.01 -4.65
CA ALA A 303 -1.95 -2.49 -3.28
C ALA A 303 -0.74 -2.00 -2.50
N TYR A 304 -0.93 -1.82 -1.19
CA TYR A 304 0.14 -1.45 -0.27
C TYR A 304 1.12 -2.61 -0.01
N LEU A 305 0.67 -3.83 -0.19
CA LEU A 305 1.45 -5.05 -0.09
C LEU A 305 1.23 -5.87 -1.36
N GLU A 306 2.24 -5.90 -2.19
CA GLU A 306 2.32 -6.74 -3.39
C GLU A 306 3.47 -7.74 -3.26
N THR A 307 3.61 -8.65 -4.20
CA THR A 307 4.74 -9.57 -4.31
C THR A 307 5.74 -9.05 -5.36
N PRO A 308 7.05 -9.33 -5.16
CA PRO A 308 7.70 -10.07 -4.06
C PRO A 308 7.89 -9.23 -2.79
N GLU A 309 8.33 -9.91 -1.70
CA GLU A 309 8.75 -9.23 -0.48
C GLU A 309 10.28 -9.33 -0.31
N LEU A 310 10.91 -8.24 0.15
CA LEU A 310 12.33 -8.24 0.49
C LEU A 310 12.50 -8.88 1.88
N LYS A 311 12.57 -10.21 1.91
CA LYS A 311 12.69 -11.02 3.13
C LYS A 311 13.50 -12.29 2.87
N SER A 312 13.99 -12.90 3.93
CA SER A 312 14.67 -14.21 3.85
C SER A 312 13.74 -15.24 3.21
N GLY A 313 14.29 -16.04 2.29
CA GLY A 313 13.58 -17.11 1.61
C GLY A 313 12.70 -16.68 0.44
N ASP A 314 12.74 -15.43 0.00
CA ASP A 314 12.09 -15.00 -1.26
C ASP A 314 13.12 -15.00 -2.40
N PRO A 315 13.09 -16.01 -3.30
CA PRO A 315 14.08 -16.16 -4.38
C PRO A 315 13.75 -15.32 -5.61
N THR A 316 12.71 -14.48 -5.56
CA THR A 316 12.26 -13.70 -6.71
C THR A 316 13.36 -12.76 -7.19
N ILE A 317 13.69 -12.82 -8.47
CA ILE A 317 14.70 -11.97 -9.11
C ILE A 317 14.10 -10.59 -9.36
N LEU A 318 14.77 -9.55 -8.89
CA LEU A 318 14.38 -8.17 -9.13
C LEU A 318 14.57 -7.82 -10.62
N GLN A 319 13.62 -7.06 -11.15
CA GLN A 319 13.61 -6.61 -12.53
C GLN A 319 13.38 -5.09 -12.57
N GLU A 320 13.87 -4.47 -13.64
CA GLU A 320 13.58 -3.06 -13.92
C GLU A 320 12.06 -2.80 -13.94
N GLY A 321 11.63 -1.69 -13.35
CA GLY A 321 10.22 -1.32 -13.23
C GLY A 321 9.51 -1.90 -12.00
N MET A 322 10.13 -2.82 -11.25
CA MET A 322 9.60 -3.23 -9.96
C MET A 322 9.71 -2.08 -8.95
N THR A 323 8.72 -1.94 -8.07
CA THR A 323 8.68 -0.89 -7.05
C THR A 323 8.58 -1.50 -5.65
N PHE A 324 9.34 -0.94 -4.71
CA PHE A 324 9.40 -1.42 -3.34
C PHE A 324 9.31 -0.29 -2.33
N ALA A 325 8.69 -0.56 -1.19
CA ALA A 325 8.99 0.12 0.05
C ALA A 325 10.12 -0.65 0.73
N VAL A 326 11.21 0.06 1.07
CA VAL A 326 12.40 -0.50 1.72
C VAL A 326 12.55 0.14 3.08
N ASP A 327 12.50 -0.69 4.11
CA ASP A 327 12.38 -0.25 5.49
C ASP A 327 13.61 -0.69 6.31
N GLY A 328 14.02 0.15 7.27
CA GLY A 328 14.91 -0.20 8.37
C GLY A 328 14.16 -0.06 9.69
N GLY A 329 14.31 -1.03 10.61
CA GLY A 329 13.54 -0.98 11.86
C GLY A 329 14.08 -1.84 12.98
N ILE A 330 14.20 -1.22 14.16
CA ILE A 330 14.57 -1.85 15.43
C ILE A 330 13.55 -1.40 16.48
N SER A 331 13.13 -2.31 17.35
CA SER A 331 12.30 -2.00 18.51
C SER A 331 13.00 -2.47 19.78
N ILE A 332 13.14 -1.56 20.74
CA ILE A 332 13.59 -1.88 22.10
C ILE A 332 12.35 -1.89 22.99
N GLU A 333 11.85 -3.07 23.29
CA GLU A 333 10.60 -3.28 24.00
C GLU A 333 10.51 -2.44 25.28
N GLY A 334 9.42 -1.72 25.44
CA GLY A 334 9.16 -0.89 26.61
C GLY A 334 10.04 0.37 26.72
N GLN A 335 10.79 0.71 25.69
CA GLN A 335 11.65 1.90 25.67
C GLN A 335 11.36 2.80 24.44
N PHE A 336 11.81 2.41 23.25
CA PHE A 336 11.64 3.17 22.01
C PHE A 336 11.93 2.30 20.78
N GLY A 337 11.66 2.86 19.59
CA GLY A 337 12.07 2.27 18.32
C GLY A 337 12.90 3.21 17.47
N GLY A 338 13.64 2.66 16.50
CA GLY A 338 14.30 3.38 15.42
C GLY A 338 13.80 2.84 14.09
N ARG A 339 13.29 3.72 13.21
CA ARG A 339 12.71 3.33 11.93
C ARG A 339 12.96 4.34 10.84
N ILE A 340 13.05 3.84 9.62
CA ILE A 340 13.11 4.61 8.39
C ILE A 340 12.51 3.80 7.25
N GLY A 341 11.83 4.43 6.30
CA GLY A 341 11.27 3.78 5.13
C GLY A 341 11.25 4.72 3.91
N ASP A 342 11.59 4.19 2.76
CA ASP A 342 11.50 4.88 1.48
C ASP A 342 10.89 3.98 0.42
N SER A 343 10.20 4.60 -0.55
CA SER A 343 9.75 3.93 -1.76
C SER A 343 10.72 4.16 -2.90
N ILE A 344 10.97 3.11 -3.66
CA ILE A 344 11.90 3.09 -4.80
C ILE A 344 11.28 2.40 -6.02
N VAL A 345 11.85 2.69 -7.19
CA VAL A 345 11.70 1.89 -8.41
C VAL A 345 13.06 1.33 -8.81
N VAL A 346 13.08 0.05 -9.20
CA VAL A 346 14.29 -0.60 -9.74
C VAL A 346 14.52 -0.07 -11.15
N THR A 347 15.74 0.35 -11.43
CA THR A 347 16.22 0.85 -12.73
C THR A 347 17.23 -0.12 -13.34
N ALA A 348 17.64 0.12 -14.57
CA ALA A 348 18.66 -0.69 -15.25
C ALA A 348 20.02 -0.74 -14.49
N GLU A 349 20.34 0.30 -13.71
CA GLU A 349 21.64 0.46 -13.02
C GLU A 349 21.54 0.37 -11.49
N GLY A 350 20.35 0.08 -10.93
CA GLY A 350 20.12 0.04 -9.49
C GLY A 350 18.70 0.46 -9.15
N PHE A 351 18.52 1.64 -8.54
CA PHE A 351 17.20 2.15 -8.18
C PHE A 351 17.12 3.68 -8.26
N GLU A 352 15.89 4.19 -8.29
CA GLU A 352 15.54 5.61 -8.13
C GLU A 352 14.56 5.76 -6.98
N TYR A 353 14.74 6.79 -6.15
CA TYR A 353 13.77 7.09 -5.08
C TYR A 353 12.47 7.64 -5.66
N LEU A 354 11.35 7.15 -5.13
CA LEU A 354 10.02 7.71 -5.33
C LEU A 354 9.64 8.68 -4.20
N THR A 355 10.34 8.60 -3.05
CA THR A 355 10.17 9.49 -1.89
C THR A 355 11.46 10.22 -1.59
N GLU A 356 11.38 11.55 -1.46
CA GLU A 356 12.53 12.42 -1.21
C GLU A 356 12.36 13.20 0.09
N TYR A 357 13.22 12.91 1.07
CA TYR A 357 13.31 13.60 2.37
C TYR A 357 14.62 13.24 3.07
N PRO A 358 15.16 14.06 3.96
CA PRO A 358 16.36 13.74 4.72
C PRO A 358 16.29 12.37 5.43
N ARG A 359 17.42 11.66 5.50
CA ARG A 359 17.54 10.29 6.03
C ARG A 359 18.46 10.19 7.25
N GLU A 360 18.69 11.28 7.90
CA GLU A 360 19.54 11.40 9.09
C GLU A 360 18.71 11.36 10.38
N VAL A 361 19.37 11.23 11.51
CA VAL A 361 18.75 11.41 12.83
C VAL A 361 18.46 12.89 13.03
N VAL A 362 17.18 13.27 13.11
CA VAL A 362 16.73 14.67 13.18
C VAL A 362 16.34 15.03 14.61
N VAL A 363 16.81 16.19 15.08
CA VAL A 363 16.41 16.82 16.35
C VAL A 363 15.70 18.13 16.06
N VAL A 364 14.48 18.27 16.54
CA VAL A 364 13.65 19.47 16.39
C VAL A 364 13.71 20.29 17.68
N ASN A 365 14.11 21.57 17.59
CA ASN A 365 14.28 22.49 18.71
C ASN A 365 13.16 23.55 18.71
N ARG A 366 11.95 23.13 18.96
CA ARG A 366 10.77 24.01 19.01
C ARG A 366 9.87 23.72 20.21
#